data_6def85723abb447910f79a709098c941
#
_entry.id   6def85723abb447910f79a709098c941
#
_cell.length_a   1.000
_cell.length_b   1.000
_cell.length_c   1.000
_cell.angle_alpha   90.00
_cell.angle_beta   90.00
_cell.angle_gamma   90.00
#
_symmetry.space_group_name_H-M   'P 1'
#
loop_
_entity.id
_entity.type
_entity.pdbx_description
1 polymer ?
#
loop_
_entity_poly.entity_id
_entity_poly.type
_entity_poly.pdbx_seq_one_letter_code
_entity_poly.pdbx_strand_id
1 'polypeptide(L)'
;MDLVAKQSINCNQGAVRAVRYNVDGSYCFSCGSDKKIKLWNPRTGLLLKTYGGHADEVMDAAGSCESSFIISASLDKSVIYWDVSTGLPVRRLRGHAGGVTCVRFNEESSIAVSGSKDNTIACWDVRTRKLDPVQTMREAKDCITALVVSEHKIVSASLDGSVRQYDIRAGELVCDTIGVPITHLVQTSDGQCLLAACSDGVIRLIDNDTGELLSEYKGHRVDDYHIECGIIEADTKIISGSAEGVAIIWDLLEGNEVRRLRIGSEVVHSLATHPTGNDVLFARKRHLEVWGHPGEDADEA
;
A
#
# COMPACT_ATOMS: atom_id res chain seq x y z
N MET A 1 21.08 5.36 -9.76
CA MET A 1 21.55 5.77 -8.41
C MET A 1 21.65 4.55 -7.50
N ASP A 2 22.51 4.60 -6.47
CA ASP A 2 22.78 3.43 -5.62
C ASP A 2 21.97 3.49 -4.34
N LEU A 3 20.88 2.71 -4.26
CA LEU A 3 20.19 2.51 -2.99
C LEU A 3 21.05 1.65 -2.06
N VAL A 4 21.23 2.11 -0.84
CA VAL A 4 21.96 1.40 0.23
C VAL A 4 21.06 1.26 1.46
N ALA A 5 21.32 0.24 2.26
CA ALA A 5 20.64 0.06 3.54
C ALA A 5 21.05 1.18 4.50
N LYS A 6 20.09 1.97 4.97
CA LYS A 6 20.30 3.04 5.96
C LYS A 6 20.00 2.56 7.37
N GLN A 7 18.87 1.88 7.55
CA GLN A 7 18.37 1.48 8.87
C GLN A 7 17.66 0.14 8.81
N SER A 8 17.83 -0.68 9.85
CA SER A 8 17.05 -1.92 10.06
C SER A 8 16.36 -1.85 11.43
N ILE A 9 15.06 -1.88 11.44
CA ILE A 9 14.22 -1.71 12.62
C ILE A 9 13.51 -3.03 12.93
N ASN A 10 13.76 -3.60 14.11
CA ASN A 10 12.99 -4.74 14.58
C ASN A 10 11.67 -4.26 15.15
N CYS A 11 10.58 -4.50 14.42
CA CYS A 11 9.25 -4.03 14.81
C CYS A 11 8.66 -4.78 16.01
N ASN A 12 9.16 -5.98 16.34
CA ASN A 12 8.58 -6.82 17.41
C ASN A 12 7.05 -6.98 17.28
N GLN A 13 6.56 -7.25 16.05
CA GLN A 13 5.13 -7.38 15.74
C GLN A 13 4.74 -8.77 15.21
N GLY A 14 5.60 -9.77 15.37
CA GLY A 14 5.44 -11.03 14.66
C GLY A 14 5.77 -10.84 13.18
N ALA A 15 4.82 -11.08 12.28
CA ALA A 15 4.98 -10.71 10.88
C ALA A 15 4.50 -9.26 10.67
N VAL A 16 5.32 -8.44 10.03
CA VAL A 16 4.92 -7.13 9.52
C VAL A 16 4.14 -7.36 8.24
N ARG A 17 2.88 -6.97 8.17
CA ARG A 17 1.99 -7.21 7.02
C ARG A 17 2.09 -6.10 5.98
N ALA A 18 2.19 -4.86 6.43
CA ALA A 18 2.35 -3.71 5.56
C ALA A 18 3.26 -2.66 6.20
N VAL A 19 3.97 -1.94 5.36
CA VAL A 19 4.71 -0.73 5.71
C VAL A 19 4.21 0.43 4.86
N ARG A 20 4.05 1.62 5.45
CA ARG A 20 3.56 2.81 4.73
C ARG A 20 4.25 4.04 5.27
N TYR A 21 4.56 4.98 4.39
CA TYR A 21 4.91 6.34 4.80
C TYR A 21 3.66 7.14 5.13
N ASN A 22 3.81 8.16 5.97
CA ASN A 22 2.83 9.24 6.04
C ASN A 22 3.01 10.17 4.83
N VAL A 23 2.12 11.15 4.67
CA VAL A 23 2.02 11.97 3.46
C VAL A 23 3.31 12.77 3.17
N ASP A 24 4.01 13.25 4.19
CA ASP A 24 5.26 14.00 4.03
C ASP A 24 6.54 13.15 4.09
N GLY A 25 6.43 11.84 4.35
CA GLY A 25 7.56 10.91 4.45
C GLY A 25 8.36 11.00 5.76
N SER A 26 8.04 11.93 6.66
CA SER A 26 8.78 12.11 7.92
C SER A 26 8.63 10.93 8.88
N TYR A 27 7.54 10.19 8.76
CA TYR A 27 7.19 9.05 9.60
C TYR A 27 6.74 7.86 8.77
N CYS A 28 6.80 6.67 9.38
CA CYS A 28 6.26 5.48 8.76
C CYS A 28 5.48 4.61 9.74
N PHE A 29 4.60 3.80 9.18
CA PHE A 29 3.78 2.83 9.91
C PHE A 29 4.24 1.42 9.61
N SER A 30 4.19 0.55 10.61
CA SER A 30 4.22 -0.90 10.41
C SER A 30 2.93 -1.51 10.95
N CYS A 31 2.29 -2.33 10.12
CA CYS A 31 1.08 -3.08 10.46
C CYS A 31 1.48 -4.52 10.75
N GLY A 32 1.07 -5.06 11.88
CA GLY A 32 1.60 -6.35 12.33
C GLY A 32 0.55 -7.42 12.60
N SER A 33 1.02 -8.66 12.61
CA SER A 33 0.24 -9.82 13.05
C SER A 33 -0.02 -9.82 14.57
N ASP A 34 0.64 -8.93 15.33
CA ASP A 34 0.35 -8.65 16.74
C ASP A 34 -0.90 -7.79 16.96
N LYS A 35 -1.67 -7.51 15.89
CA LYS A 35 -2.92 -6.74 15.90
C LYS A 35 -2.73 -5.25 16.20
N LYS A 36 -1.53 -4.73 15.98
CA LYS A 36 -1.15 -3.35 16.28
C LYS A 36 -0.57 -2.66 15.06
N ILE A 37 -0.66 -1.33 15.11
CA ILE A 37 0.08 -0.44 14.22
C ILE A 37 1.15 0.23 15.07
N LYS A 38 2.34 0.39 14.54
CA LYS A 38 3.42 1.15 15.17
C LYS A 38 3.86 2.29 14.26
N LEU A 39 4.06 3.45 14.87
CA LEU A 39 4.54 4.66 14.23
C LEU A 39 6.03 4.81 14.55
N TRP A 40 6.83 5.00 13.52
CA TRP A 40 8.28 5.09 13.62
C TRP A 40 8.81 6.36 12.98
N ASN A 41 9.93 6.83 13.48
CA ASN A 41 10.80 7.74 12.72
C ASN A 41 11.75 6.85 11.88
N PRO A 42 11.65 6.85 10.55
CA PRO A 42 12.45 5.97 9.70
C PRO A 42 13.94 6.30 9.72
N ARG A 43 14.32 7.58 9.96
CA ARG A 43 15.72 8.03 10.01
C ARG A 43 16.43 7.55 11.26
N THR A 44 15.77 7.62 12.41
CA THR A 44 16.38 7.27 13.72
C THR A 44 16.05 5.86 14.18
N GLY A 45 15.06 5.19 13.56
CA GLY A 45 14.55 3.91 14.01
C GLY A 45 13.75 3.97 15.31
N LEU A 46 13.40 5.16 15.78
CA LEU A 46 12.71 5.35 17.06
C LEU A 46 11.23 5.01 16.95
N LEU A 47 10.75 4.15 17.85
CA LEU A 47 9.31 3.91 18.04
C LEU A 47 8.68 5.12 18.73
N LEU A 48 7.77 5.78 18.05
CA LEU A 48 7.08 6.95 18.57
C LEU A 48 5.78 6.59 19.29
N LYS A 49 4.98 5.70 18.68
CA LYS A 49 3.68 5.31 19.24
C LYS A 49 3.23 3.93 18.79
N THR A 50 2.37 3.31 19.58
CA THR A 50 1.72 2.04 19.27
C THR A 50 0.20 2.20 19.40
N TYR A 51 -0.52 1.77 18.36
CA TYR A 51 -1.98 1.80 18.29
C TYR A 51 -2.50 0.38 18.45
N GLY A 52 -3.23 0.13 19.51
CA GLY A 52 -3.81 -1.19 19.83
C GLY A 52 -5.31 -1.11 19.98
N GLY A 53 -6.03 -2.05 19.39
CA GLY A 53 -7.49 -2.07 19.44
C GLY A 53 -8.12 -3.04 18.45
N HIS A 54 -7.41 -3.45 17.40
CA HIS A 54 -7.88 -4.51 16.52
C HIS A 54 -7.93 -5.86 17.24
N ALA A 55 -8.87 -6.70 16.85
CA ALA A 55 -9.03 -8.05 17.40
C ALA A 55 -8.28 -9.12 16.60
N ASP A 56 -7.78 -8.77 15.40
CA ASP A 56 -7.02 -9.64 14.50
C ASP A 56 -5.92 -8.86 13.78
N GLU A 57 -5.14 -9.51 12.91
CA GLU A 57 -4.01 -8.94 12.19
C GLU A 57 -4.40 -7.65 11.45
N VAL A 58 -3.51 -6.66 11.50
CA VAL A 58 -3.65 -5.42 10.73
C VAL A 58 -2.99 -5.60 9.39
N MET A 59 -3.77 -5.47 8.33
CA MET A 59 -3.33 -5.74 6.96
C MET A 59 -2.78 -4.50 6.26
N ASP A 60 -3.33 -3.32 6.56
CA ASP A 60 -2.93 -2.06 5.92
C ASP A 60 -3.26 -0.86 6.81
N ALA A 61 -2.60 0.27 6.56
CA ALA A 61 -2.89 1.55 7.20
C ALA A 61 -2.55 2.71 6.27
N ALA A 62 -3.22 3.84 6.45
CA ALA A 62 -2.94 5.09 5.76
C ALA A 62 -3.03 6.27 6.71
N GLY A 63 -2.13 7.24 6.54
CA GLY A 63 -2.18 8.53 7.24
C GLY A 63 -3.09 9.53 6.54
N SER A 64 -3.69 10.44 7.28
CA SER A 64 -4.43 11.58 6.72
C SER A 64 -3.46 12.62 6.13
N CYS A 65 -3.97 13.47 5.24
CA CYS A 65 -3.19 14.54 4.59
C CYS A 65 -2.51 15.50 5.60
N GLU A 66 -3.11 15.73 6.76
CA GLU A 66 -2.55 16.55 7.83
C GLU A 66 -1.73 15.75 8.86
N SER A 67 -1.49 14.45 8.63
CA SER A 67 -0.81 13.53 9.56
C SER A 67 -1.40 13.48 10.98
N SER A 68 -2.64 14.00 11.16
CA SER A 68 -3.33 14.04 12.45
C SER A 68 -4.10 12.76 12.77
N PHE A 69 -4.44 12.00 11.74
CA PHE A 69 -5.22 10.76 11.85
C PHE A 69 -4.60 9.62 11.06
N ILE A 70 -4.94 8.40 11.48
CA ILE A 70 -4.62 7.16 10.80
C ILE A 70 -5.90 6.38 10.58
N ILE A 71 -5.97 5.68 9.46
CA ILE A 71 -6.98 4.66 9.22
C ILE A 71 -6.30 3.31 9.03
N SER A 72 -6.92 2.25 9.53
CA SER A 72 -6.35 0.90 9.44
C SER A 72 -7.38 -0.15 9.07
N ALA A 73 -6.94 -1.14 8.33
CA ALA A 73 -7.69 -2.30 7.88
C ALA A 73 -7.23 -3.57 8.60
N SER A 74 -8.16 -4.42 9.02
CA SER A 74 -7.83 -5.64 9.75
C SER A 74 -8.70 -6.84 9.33
N LEU A 75 -8.15 -8.02 9.54
CA LEU A 75 -8.87 -9.28 9.39
C LEU A 75 -10.03 -9.43 10.39
N ASP A 76 -10.10 -8.59 11.43
CA ASP A 76 -11.24 -8.50 12.36
C ASP A 76 -12.51 -7.90 11.73
N LYS A 77 -12.51 -7.66 10.39
CA LYS A 77 -13.61 -7.12 9.58
C LYS A 77 -13.93 -5.65 9.88
N SER A 78 -13.06 -4.96 10.59
CA SER A 78 -13.26 -3.56 10.93
C SER A 78 -12.19 -2.67 10.32
N VAL A 79 -12.60 -1.44 10.07
CA VAL A 79 -11.70 -0.31 9.81
C VAL A 79 -11.71 0.56 11.05
N ILE A 80 -10.53 0.98 11.55
CA ILE A 80 -10.46 1.86 12.71
C ILE A 80 -9.82 3.19 12.30
N TYR A 81 -10.45 4.27 12.71
CA TYR A 81 -9.98 5.63 12.58
C TYR A 81 -9.37 6.07 13.91
N TRP A 82 -8.10 6.47 13.90
CA TRP A 82 -7.29 6.77 15.08
C TRP A 82 -6.87 8.23 15.11
N ASP A 83 -6.80 8.79 16.30
CA ASP A 83 -6.12 10.05 16.55
C ASP A 83 -4.64 9.81 16.84
N VAL A 84 -3.76 10.44 16.05
CA VAL A 84 -2.31 10.26 16.14
C VAL A 84 -1.77 10.78 17.47
N SER A 85 -2.28 11.91 17.95
CA SER A 85 -1.78 12.59 19.14
C SER A 85 -2.06 11.78 20.41
N THR A 86 -3.28 11.25 20.56
CA THR A 86 -3.69 10.47 21.71
C THR A 86 -3.34 8.99 21.61
N GLY A 87 -3.28 8.46 20.40
CA GLY A 87 -3.11 7.02 20.14
C GLY A 87 -4.38 6.21 20.35
N LEU A 88 -5.53 6.87 20.55
CA LEU A 88 -6.79 6.22 20.83
C LEU A 88 -7.65 6.08 19.55
N PRO A 89 -8.50 5.04 19.48
CA PRO A 89 -9.46 4.91 18.40
C PRO A 89 -10.56 5.97 18.55
N VAL A 90 -10.74 6.79 17.52
CA VAL A 90 -11.84 7.75 17.42
C VAL A 90 -13.11 7.01 17.01
N ARG A 91 -13.00 6.08 16.06
CA ARG A 91 -14.14 5.28 15.56
C ARG A 91 -13.70 3.91 15.10
N ARG A 92 -14.61 2.95 15.25
CA ARG A 92 -14.52 1.62 14.64
C ARG A 92 -15.68 1.47 13.67
N LEU A 93 -15.35 1.41 12.39
CA LEU A 93 -16.28 1.28 11.28
C LEU A 93 -16.50 -0.20 10.99
N ARG A 94 -17.74 -0.64 10.94
CA ARG A 94 -18.13 -2.03 10.70
C ARG A 94 -19.21 -2.08 9.64
N GLY A 95 -19.01 -2.90 8.63
CA GLY A 95 -19.94 -3.08 7.50
C GLY A 95 -19.49 -4.17 6.57
N HIS A 96 -18.17 -4.47 6.60
CA HIS A 96 -17.65 -5.61 5.85
C HIS A 96 -18.01 -6.94 6.52
N ALA A 97 -18.37 -7.92 5.67
CA ALA A 97 -18.64 -9.30 6.09
C ALA A 97 -17.36 -10.16 6.17
N GLY A 98 -16.30 -9.76 5.46
CA GLY A 98 -14.98 -10.40 5.43
C GLY A 98 -13.89 -9.53 6.04
N GLY A 99 -12.67 -10.08 6.17
CA GLY A 99 -11.49 -9.34 6.62
C GLY A 99 -11.16 -8.20 5.65
N VAL A 100 -10.79 -7.03 6.19
CA VAL A 100 -10.41 -5.87 5.39
C VAL A 100 -8.93 -5.97 5.05
N THR A 101 -8.61 -5.85 3.76
CA THR A 101 -7.29 -6.11 3.20
C THR A 101 -6.49 -4.85 2.91
N CYS A 102 -7.17 -3.79 2.51
CA CYS A 102 -6.53 -2.52 2.13
C CYS A 102 -7.41 -1.33 2.51
N VAL A 103 -6.80 -0.18 2.72
CA VAL A 103 -7.49 1.06 3.07
C VAL A 103 -6.72 2.27 2.56
N ARG A 104 -7.44 3.27 2.06
CA ARG A 104 -6.89 4.55 1.60
C ARG A 104 -7.81 5.70 2.02
N PHE A 105 -7.24 6.88 2.16
CA PHE A 105 -7.99 8.12 2.21
C PHE A 105 -8.14 8.72 0.80
N ASN A 106 -9.18 9.54 0.63
CA ASN A 106 -9.18 10.52 -0.45
C ASN A 106 -8.21 11.66 -0.11
N GLU A 107 -7.90 12.53 -1.07
CA GLU A 107 -6.91 13.61 -0.93
C GLU A 107 -7.18 14.53 0.27
N GLU A 108 -8.45 14.89 0.48
CA GLU A 108 -8.87 15.73 1.62
C GLU A 108 -8.96 14.96 2.95
N SER A 109 -8.74 13.65 2.94
CA SER A 109 -8.93 12.76 4.10
C SER A 109 -10.32 12.86 4.75
N SER A 110 -11.32 13.25 3.94
CA SER A 110 -12.72 13.34 4.36
C SER A 110 -13.47 12.02 4.19
N ILE A 111 -13.04 11.20 3.25
CA ILE A 111 -13.57 9.87 2.93
C ILE A 111 -12.46 8.85 3.08
N ALA A 112 -12.77 7.75 3.77
CA ALA A 112 -11.96 6.57 3.77
C ALA A 112 -12.56 5.52 2.84
N VAL A 113 -11.71 4.80 2.11
CA VAL A 113 -12.10 3.72 1.20
C VAL A 113 -11.42 2.45 1.64
N SER A 114 -12.16 1.37 1.80
CA SER A 114 -11.63 0.08 2.23
C SER A 114 -12.05 -1.06 1.30
N GLY A 115 -11.12 -1.96 1.02
CA GLY A 115 -11.35 -3.19 0.27
C GLY A 115 -11.29 -4.41 1.17
N SER A 116 -12.06 -5.45 0.84
CA SER A 116 -12.25 -6.61 1.71
C SER A 116 -12.25 -7.95 0.97
N LYS A 117 -12.02 -9.00 1.75
CA LYS A 117 -12.21 -10.41 1.35
C LYS A 117 -13.69 -10.78 1.10
N ASP A 118 -14.63 -9.89 1.40
CA ASP A 118 -16.04 -10.06 1.04
C ASP A 118 -16.36 -9.56 -0.36
N ASN A 119 -15.34 -9.26 -1.15
CA ASN A 119 -15.43 -8.81 -2.54
C ASN A 119 -16.06 -7.41 -2.68
N THR A 120 -16.13 -6.64 -1.59
CA THR A 120 -16.74 -5.32 -1.60
C THR A 120 -15.71 -4.23 -1.32
N ILE A 121 -16.00 -3.02 -1.83
CA ILE A 121 -15.33 -1.79 -1.46
C ILE A 121 -16.34 -0.93 -0.72
N ALA A 122 -15.96 -0.39 0.43
CA ALA A 122 -16.80 0.47 1.23
C ALA A 122 -16.18 1.86 1.39
N CYS A 123 -17.01 2.90 1.22
CA CYS A 123 -16.64 4.29 1.44
C CYS A 123 -17.24 4.78 2.75
N TRP A 124 -16.46 5.49 3.56
CA TRP A 124 -16.81 5.93 4.90
C TRP A 124 -16.57 7.43 5.04
N ASP A 125 -17.58 8.20 5.41
CA ASP A 125 -17.39 9.61 5.77
C ASP A 125 -16.85 9.71 7.19
N VAL A 126 -15.57 10.06 7.32
CA VAL A 126 -14.90 10.17 8.63
C VAL A 126 -15.25 11.45 9.41
N ARG A 127 -15.92 12.41 8.80
CA ARG A 127 -16.38 13.66 9.44
C ARG A 127 -17.67 13.45 10.22
N THR A 128 -18.53 12.58 9.74
CA THR A 128 -19.82 12.30 10.37
C THR A 128 -19.68 11.27 11.48
N ARG A 129 -20.67 11.21 12.38
CA ARG A 129 -20.72 10.19 13.43
C ARG A 129 -21.34 8.87 12.97
N LYS A 130 -21.70 8.74 11.72
CA LYS A 130 -22.26 7.50 11.16
C LYS A 130 -21.16 6.43 11.11
N LEU A 131 -21.54 5.21 11.46
CA LEU A 131 -20.64 4.05 11.44
C LEU A 131 -20.86 3.16 10.22
N ASP A 132 -21.98 3.38 9.51
CA ASP A 132 -22.31 2.65 8.29
C ASP A 132 -21.61 3.29 7.09
N PRO A 133 -21.24 2.49 6.07
CA PRO A 133 -20.64 3.02 4.85
C PRO A 133 -21.64 3.93 4.12
N VAL A 134 -21.14 5.02 3.56
CA VAL A 134 -21.96 5.93 2.72
C VAL A 134 -22.24 5.33 1.35
N GLN A 135 -21.34 4.46 0.88
CA GLN A 135 -21.47 3.72 -0.36
C GLN A 135 -20.75 2.38 -0.25
N THR A 136 -21.28 1.35 -0.95
CA THR A 136 -20.65 0.03 -1.06
C THR A 136 -20.73 -0.43 -2.50
N MET A 137 -19.58 -0.74 -3.10
CA MET A 137 -19.44 -1.29 -4.45
C MET A 137 -19.27 -2.81 -4.36
N ARG A 138 -19.96 -3.57 -5.23
CA ARG A 138 -20.11 -5.04 -5.13
C ARG A 138 -19.85 -5.78 -6.45
N GLU A 139 -19.19 -5.13 -7.39
CA GLU A 139 -18.97 -5.64 -8.75
C GLU A 139 -17.79 -6.61 -8.85
N ALA A 140 -16.91 -6.64 -7.85
CA ALA A 140 -15.81 -7.61 -7.81
C ALA A 140 -16.33 -9.01 -7.50
N LYS A 141 -15.70 -10.01 -8.12
CA LYS A 141 -16.05 -11.43 -7.97
C LYS A 141 -15.19 -12.16 -6.95
N ASP A 142 -14.10 -11.53 -6.52
CA ASP A 142 -13.15 -12.08 -5.53
C ASP A 142 -12.56 -10.95 -4.68
N CYS A 143 -11.71 -11.31 -3.73
CA CYS A 143 -11.08 -10.44 -2.76
C CYS A 143 -10.47 -9.19 -3.40
N ILE A 144 -10.76 -8.03 -2.82
CA ILE A 144 -10.07 -6.78 -3.15
C ILE A 144 -8.69 -6.81 -2.49
N THR A 145 -7.64 -6.58 -3.27
CA THR A 145 -6.25 -6.67 -2.81
C THR A 145 -5.60 -5.31 -2.63
N ALA A 146 -5.92 -4.36 -3.49
CA ALA A 146 -5.35 -3.02 -3.45
C ALA A 146 -6.35 -1.96 -3.91
N LEU A 147 -6.13 -0.74 -3.45
CA LEU A 147 -6.91 0.44 -3.78
C LEU A 147 -5.97 1.60 -4.11
N VAL A 148 -6.33 2.37 -5.13
CA VAL A 148 -5.81 3.70 -5.40
C VAL A 148 -7.00 4.66 -5.39
N VAL A 149 -6.86 5.79 -4.74
CA VAL A 149 -7.91 6.81 -4.64
C VAL A 149 -7.31 8.14 -5.07
N SER A 150 -7.85 8.73 -6.11
CA SER A 150 -7.42 10.01 -6.64
C SER A 150 -8.63 10.86 -7.00
N GLU A 151 -8.64 12.14 -6.61
CA GLU A 151 -9.72 13.10 -6.87
C GLU A 151 -11.13 12.50 -6.72
N HIS A 152 -11.71 12.06 -7.84
CA HIS A 152 -13.05 11.49 -7.93
C HIS A 152 -13.07 10.04 -8.42
N LYS A 153 -11.89 9.43 -8.60
CA LYS A 153 -11.75 8.03 -9.05
C LYS A 153 -11.30 7.12 -7.91
N ILE A 154 -11.92 5.96 -7.80
CA ILE A 154 -11.44 4.84 -7.00
C ILE A 154 -11.04 3.73 -7.97
N VAL A 155 -9.79 3.33 -7.92
CA VAL A 155 -9.28 2.19 -8.70
C VAL A 155 -9.03 1.02 -7.76
N SER A 156 -9.54 -0.12 -8.09
CA SER A 156 -9.41 -1.34 -7.28
C SER A 156 -8.82 -2.49 -8.07
N ALA A 157 -7.97 -3.25 -7.42
CA ALA A 157 -7.49 -4.54 -7.90
C ALA A 157 -8.16 -5.69 -7.13
N SER A 158 -8.41 -6.79 -7.81
CA SER A 158 -9.02 -7.98 -7.24
C SER A 158 -8.32 -9.26 -7.67
N LEU A 159 -8.44 -10.31 -6.85
CA LEU A 159 -7.97 -11.66 -7.20
C LEU A 159 -8.75 -12.27 -8.37
N ASP A 160 -9.89 -11.70 -8.77
CA ASP A 160 -10.60 -12.12 -9.99
C ASP A 160 -9.89 -11.72 -11.29
N GLY A 161 -8.72 -11.06 -11.18
CA GLY A 161 -7.89 -10.66 -12.31
C GLY A 161 -8.38 -9.40 -13.03
N SER A 162 -9.19 -8.58 -12.38
CA SER A 162 -9.73 -7.36 -12.96
C SER A 162 -9.30 -6.12 -12.17
N VAL A 163 -9.02 -5.06 -12.91
CA VAL A 163 -8.92 -3.68 -12.40
C VAL A 163 -10.24 -3.00 -12.66
N ARG A 164 -10.81 -2.35 -11.64
CA ARG A 164 -12.08 -1.61 -11.75
C ARG A 164 -11.85 -0.17 -11.36
N GLN A 165 -12.28 0.73 -12.23
CA GLN A 165 -12.23 2.16 -12.03
C GLN A 165 -13.64 2.68 -11.83
N TYR A 166 -13.91 3.25 -10.67
CA TYR A 166 -15.18 3.87 -10.32
C TYR A 166 -15.02 5.39 -10.36
N ASP A 167 -15.71 6.04 -11.27
CA ASP A 167 -15.87 7.50 -11.24
C ASP A 167 -17.05 7.85 -10.35
N ILE A 168 -16.75 8.44 -9.17
CA ILE A 168 -17.79 8.75 -8.17
C ILE A 168 -18.68 9.90 -8.62
N ARG A 169 -18.18 10.80 -9.48
CA ARG A 169 -18.92 11.96 -9.97
C ARG A 169 -19.83 11.61 -11.14
N ALA A 170 -19.30 10.85 -12.11
CA ALA A 170 -20.05 10.40 -13.28
C ALA A 170 -20.97 9.20 -12.94
N GLY A 171 -20.65 8.43 -11.89
CA GLY A 171 -21.33 7.18 -11.59
C GLY A 171 -21.01 6.07 -12.59
N GLU A 172 -19.86 6.16 -13.24
CA GLU A 172 -19.41 5.22 -14.26
C GLU A 172 -18.45 4.17 -13.68
N LEU A 173 -18.49 2.99 -14.26
CA LEU A 173 -17.57 1.89 -13.96
C LEU A 173 -16.90 1.43 -15.25
N VAL A 174 -15.57 1.49 -15.27
CA VAL A 174 -14.72 0.85 -16.27
C VAL A 174 -14.09 -0.39 -15.65
N CYS A 175 -14.03 -1.50 -16.40
CA CYS A 175 -13.48 -2.76 -15.90
C CYS A 175 -12.52 -3.35 -16.94
N ASP A 176 -11.24 -3.39 -16.60
CA ASP A 176 -10.19 -3.97 -17.40
C ASP A 176 -9.81 -5.34 -16.85
N THR A 177 -9.87 -6.37 -17.69
CA THR A 177 -9.61 -7.75 -17.26
C THR A 177 -8.24 -8.19 -17.74
N ILE A 178 -7.33 -8.39 -16.81
CA ILE A 178 -5.98 -8.95 -17.05
C ILE A 178 -6.05 -10.48 -17.14
N GLY A 179 -6.98 -11.11 -16.41
CA GLY A 179 -7.19 -12.55 -16.40
C GLY A 179 -6.25 -13.32 -15.46
N VAL A 180 -5.39 -12.63 -14.72
CA VAL A 180 -4.50 -13.18 -13.69
C VAL A 180 -4.74 -12.45 -12.38
N PRO A 181 -4.80 -13.14 -11.21
CA PRO A 181 -5.01 -12.49 -9.93
C PRO A 181 -4.04 -11.34 -9.69
N ILE A 182 -4.57 -10.17 -9.31
CA ILE A 182 -3.79 -8.97 -9.07
C ILE A 182 -3.55 -8.86 -7.57
N THR A 183 -2.30 -8.69 -7.16
CA THR A 183 -1.91 -8.65 -5.75
C THR A 183 -1.69 -7.23 -5.24
N HIS A 184 -1.24 -6.33 -6.09
CA HIS A 184 -1.00 -4.92 -5.72
C HIS A 184 -1.25 -3.99 -6.91
N LEU A 185 -1.52 -2.72 -6.60
CA LEU A 185 -1.78 -1.68 -7.58
C LEU A 185 -1.14 -0.37 -7.15
N VAL A 186 -0.46 0.29 -8.08
CA VAL A 186 0.12 1.62 -7.90
C VAL A 186 -0.16 2.46 -9.14
N GLN A 187 -0.43 3.74 -8.95
CA GLN A 187 -0.62 4.70 -10.02
C GLN A 187 0.62 5.58 -10.16
N THR A 188 0.95 5.97 -11.40
CA THR A 188 1.96 6.99 -11.68
C THR A 188 1.53 8.35 -11.13
N SER A 189 2.48 9.23 -10.85
CA SER A 189 2.19 10.54 -10.24
C SER A 189 1.36 11.46 -11.14
N ASP A 190 1.44 11.26 -12.46
CA ASP A 190 0.61 11.95 -13.45
C ASP A 190 -0.80 11.35 -13.60
N GLY A 191 -1.07 10.21 -12.95
CA GLY A 191 -2.35 9.52 -13.02
C GLY A 191 -2.63 8.78 -14.32
N GLN A 192 -1.70 8.79 -15.28
CA GLN A 192 -1.95 8.24 -16.62
C GLN A 192 -1.77 6.73 -16.70
N CYS A 193 -0.94 6.14 -15.84
CA CYS A 193 -0.66 4.72 -15.88
C CYS A 193 -0.90 4.03 -14.53
N LEU A 194 -1.20 2.74 -14.60
CA LEU A 194 -1.35 1.85 -13.46
C LEU A 194 -0.34 0.71 -13.55
N LEU A 195 0.36 0.45 -12.46
CA LEU A 195 1.19 -0.74 -12.27
C LEU A 195 0.40 -1.79 -11.52
N ALA A 196 0.14 -2.91 -12.15
CA ALA A 196 -0.53 -4.06 -11.56
C ALA A 196 0.48 -5.19 -11.31
N ALA A 197 0.79 -5.48 -10.06
CA ALA A 197 1.55 -6.67 -9.69
C ALA A 197 0.60 -7.87 -9.68
N CYS A 198 1.00 -8.94 -10.37
CA CYS A 198 0.16 -10.12 -10.57
C CYS A 198 0.78 -11.37 -9.91
N SER A 199 -0.06 -12.35 -9.62
CA SER A 199 0.35 -13.60 -8.98
C SER A 199 1.21 -14.51 -9.85
N ASP A 200 1.30 -14.23 -11.17
CA ASP A 200 2.16 -14.93 -12.11
C ASP A 200 3.62 -14.46 -12.09
N GLY A 201 3.97 -13.51 -11.20
CA GLY A 201 5.31 -12.93 -11.13
C GLY A 201 5.61 -11.93 -12.24
N VAL A 202 4.58 -11.32 -12.82
CA VAL A 202 4.70 -10.26 -13.82
C VAL A 202 4.05 -8.99 -13.28
N ILE A 203 4.75 -7.87 -13.37
CA ILE A 203 4.17 -6.56 -13.15
C ILE A 203 3.79 -6.01 -14.52
N ARG A 204 2.58 -5.49 -14.64
CA ARG A 204 2.03 -4.94 -15.89
C ARG A 204 1.79 -3.45 -15.75
N LEU A 205 2.31 -2.69 -16.72
CA LEU A 205 2.01 -1.28 -16.87
C LEU A 205 0.85 -1.14 -17.84
N ILE A 206 -0.21 -0.50 -17.38
CA ILE A 206 -1.48 -0.36 -18.09
C ILE A 206 -1.80 1.12 -18.22
N ASP A 207 -2.21 1.53 -19.39
CA ASP A 207 -2.77 2.87 -19.61
C ASP A 207 -4.10 3.00 -18.85
N ASN A 208 -4.23 4.06 -18.06
CA ASN A 208 -5.36 4.23 -17.14
C ASN A 208 -6.67 4.59 -17.85
N ASP A 209 -6.60 5.19 -19.03
CA ASP A 209 -7.79 5.64 -19.77
C ASP A 209 -8.27 4.58 -20.77
N THR A 210 -7.34 3.88 -21.42
CA THR A 210 -7.66 2.90 -22.48
C THR A 210 -7.67 1.46 -22.00
N GLY A 211 -7.04 1.16 -20.85
CA GLY A 211 -6.82 -0.20 -20.36
C GLY A 211 -5.78 -0.99 -21.17
N GLU A 212 -5.04 -0.34 -22.08
CA GLU A 212 -4.05 -1.00 -22.91
C GLU A 212 -2.80 -1.40 -22.12
N LEU A 213 -2.30 -2.60 -22.36
CA LEU A 213 -1.05 -3.07 -21.79
C LEU A 213 0.14 -2.39 -22.49
N LEU A 214 0.88 -1.57 -21.77
CA LEU A 214 2.03 -0.83 -22.30
C LEU A 214 3.34 -1.60 -22.15
N SER A 215 3.56 -2.26 -21.02
CA SER A 215 4.82 -2.98 -20.73
C SER A 215 4.63 -4.08 -19.70
N GLU A 216 5.58 -5.04 -19.67
CA GLU A 216 5.64 -6.11 -18.67
C GLU A 216 7.05 -6.20 -18.06
N TYR A 217 7.10 -6.35 -16.72
CA TYR A 217 8.35 -6.48 -15.96
C TYR A 217 8.38 -7.83 -15.26
N LYS A 218 9.46 -8.60 -15.52
CA LYS A 218 9.62 -9.98 -15.08
C LYS A 218 10.93 -10.16 -14.32
N GLY A 219 11.03 -11.27 -13.56
CA GLY A 219 12.27 -11.65 -12.92
C GLY A 219 12.20 -11.70 -11.39
N HIS A 220 11.15 -11.16 -10.75
CA HIS A 220 10.87 -11.38 -9.34
C HIS A 220 10.05 -12.67 -9.15
N ARG A 221 10.23 -13.29 -8.00
CA ARG A 221 9.52 -14.51 -7.63
C ARG A 221 8.44 -14.18 -6.61
N VAL A 222 7.24 -14.67 -6.84
CA VAL A 222 6.06 -14.36 -6.02
C VAL A 222 5.69 -15.52 -5.10
N ASP A 223 5.81 -16.78 -5.59
CA ASP A 223 5.30 -17.99 -4.93
C ASP A 223 3.82 -17.78 -4.50
N ASP A 224 3.47 -18.09 -3.24
CA ASP A 224 2.13 -17.90 -2.68
C ASP A 224 1.96 -16.55 -1.95
N TYR A 225 2.87 -15.60 -2.16
CA TYR A 225 2.84 -14.31 -1.47
C TYR A 225 2.21 -13.21 -2.32
N HIS A 226 1.51 -12.30 -1.65
CA HIS A 226 1.14 -11.01 -2.23
C HIS A 226 2.36 -10.10 -2.14
N ILE A 227 2.97 -9.82 -3.29
CA ILE A 227 4.15 -8.95 -3.38
C ILE A 227 3.70 -7.58 -3.87
N GLU A 228 4.12 -6.55 -3.15
CA GLU A 228 3.88 -5.17 -3.52
C GLU A 228 4.95 -4.66 -4.48
N CYS A 229 4.55 -3.76 -5.36
CA CYS A 229 5.42 -2.98 -6.23
C CYS A 229 5.28 -1.49 -5.91
N GLY A 230 6.22 -0.68 -6.37
CA GLY A 230 6.22 0.77 -6.21
C GLY A 230 6.91 1.46 -7.37
N ILE A 231 6.77 2.76 -7.42
CA ILE A 231 7.42 3.64 -8.40
C ILE A 231 8.39 4.53 -7.64
N ILE A 232 9.58 4.74 -8.18
CA ILE A 232 10.65 5.54 -7.61
C ILE A 232 11.27 6.48 -8.65
N GLU A 233 12.09 7.43 -8.17
CA GLU A 233 12.83 8.36 -9.01
C GLU A 233 11.93 9.14 -9.98
N ALA A 234 10.86 9.76 -9.46
CA ALA A 234 9.91 10.57 -10.24
C ALA A 234 9.37 9.83 -11.48
N ASP A 235 8.82 8.65 -11.26
CA ASP A 235 8.19 7.78 -12.25
C ASP A 235 9.12 7.27 -13.38
N THR A 236 10.42 7.21 -13.11
CA THR A 236 11.36 6.65 -14.10
C THR A 236 11.68 5.17 -13.86
N LYS A 237 11.47 4.68 -12.63
CA LYS A 237 11.80 3.31 -12.27
C LYS A 237 10.70 2.63 -11.45
N ILE A 238 10.63 1.33 -11.60
CA ILE A 238 9.75 0.44 -10.86
C ILE A 238 10.59 -0.38 -9.90
N ILE A 239 10.05 -0.60 -8.70
CA ILE A 239 10.65 -1.48 -7.70
C ILE A 239 9.63 -2.49 -7.20
N SER A 240 10.07 -3.72 -7.01
CA SER A 240 9.23 -4.77 -6.41
C SER A 240 10.04 -5.65 -5.47
N GLY A 241 9.36 -6.13 -4.43
CA GLY A 241 9.90 -7.19 -3.60
C GLY A 241 9.94 -8.55 -4.33
N SER A 242 10.45 -9.56 -3.64
CA SER A 242 10.50 -10.93 -4.13
C SER A 242 10.48 -11.93 -2.98
N ALA A 243 9.97 -13.14 -3.23
CA ALA A 243 10.00 -14.25 -2.29
C ALA A 243 11.41 -14.71 -1.92
N GLU A 244 12.42 -14.35 -2.73
CA GLU A 244 13.84 -14.71 -2.52
C GLU A 244 14.60 -13.76 -1.58
N GLY A 245 13.93 -12.75 -1.02
CA GLY A 245 14.57 -11.75 -0.14
C GLY A 245 15.35 -10.69 -0.90
N VAL A 246 15.03 -10.48 -2.17
CA VAL A 246 15.60 -9.42 -3.00
C VAL A 246 14.52 -8.41 -3.38
N ALA A 247 14.93 -7.18 -3.66
CA ALA A 247 14.11 -6.22 -4.38
C ALA A 247 14.74 -6.01 -5.75
N ILE A 248 13.90 -5.92 -6.78
CA ILE A 248 14.34 -5.74 -8.16
C ILE A 248 13.86 -4.38 -8.63
N ILE A 249 14.71 -3.70 -9.37
CA ILE A 249 14.45 -2.39 -9.96
C ILE A 249 14.54 -2.52 -11.48
N TRP A 250 13.52 -2.01 -12.16
CA TRP A 250 13.47 -1.93 -13.61
C TRP A 250 13.37 -0.47 -14.06
N ASP A 251 13.87 -0.20 -15.26
CA ASP A 251 13.54 1.04 -15.98
C ASP A 251 12.11 0.97 -16.49
N LEU A 252 11.33 2.04 -16.26
CA LEU A 252 9.92 2.06 -16.60
C LEU A 252 9.68 2.07 -18.10
N LEU A 253 10.51 2.74 -18.88
CA LEU A 253 10.34 2.89 -20.32
C LEU A 253 10.98 1.71 -21.10
N GLU A 254 12.20 1.35 -20.72
CA GLU A 254 12.94 0.30 -21.41
C GLU A 254 12.52 -1.11 -21.00
N GLY A 255 11.91 -1.27 -19.84
CA GLY A 255 11.45 -2.55 -19.30
C GLY A 255 12.58 -3.48 -18.86
N ASN A 256 13.83 -3.05 -18.92
CA ASN A 256 14.99 -3.85 -18.55
C ASN A 256 15.22 -3.80 -17.02
N GLU A 257 15.80 -4.87 -16.50
CA GLU A 257 16.26 -4.92 -15.11
C GLU A 257 17.49 -4.03 -14.94
N VAL A 258 17.39 -3.03 -14.09
CA VAL A 258 18.50 -2.12 -13.76
C VAL A 258 19.34 -2.68 -12.62
N ARG A 259 18.70 -3.24 -11.58
CA ARG A 259 19.40 -3.67 -10.37
C ARG A 259 18.61 -4.68 -9.55
N ARG A 260 19.37 -5.55 -8.83
CA ARG A 260 18.85 -6.39 -7.73
C ARG A 260 19.48 -5.97 -6.41
N LEU A 261 18.65 -5.70 -5.42
CA LEU A 261 19.06 -5.35 -4.06
C LEU A 261 18.82 -6.55 -3.16
N ARG A 262 19.86 -7.01 -2.46
CA ARG A 262 19.69 -8.08 -1.48
C ARG A 262 19.26 -7.50 -0.14
N ILE A 263 17.97 -7.61 0.16
CA ILE A 263 17.39 -7.10 1.41
C ILE A 263 17.63 -8.08 2.56
N GLY A 264 17.55 -9.39 2.26
CA GLY A 264 17.78 -10.43 3.27
C GLY A 264 17.62 -11.83 2.69
N SER A 265 17.26 -12.79 3.55
CA SER A 265 16.98 -14.19 3.17
C SER A 265 15.49 -14.52 3.23
N GLU A 266 14.67 -13.60 3.69
CA GLU A 266 13.23 -13.79 3.90
C GLU A 266 12.45 -12.98 2.87
N VAL A 267 11.20 -13.39 2.60
CA VAL A 267 10.32 -12.72 1.65
C VAL A 267 10.20 -11.22 1.91
N VAL A 268 10.36 -10.43 0.88
CA VAL A 268 10.05 -9.00 0.85
C VAL A 268 8.69 -8.84 0.19
N HIS A 269 7.64 -8.78 1.00
CA HIS A 269 6.25 -8.79 0.50
C HIS A 269 5.60 -7.41 0.46
N SER A 270 5.97 -6.51 1.38
CA SER A 270 5.44 -5.14 1.39
C SER A 270 6.56 -4.13 1.28
N LEU A 271 6.30 -3.09 0.53
CA LEU A 271 7.19 -1.96 0.37
C LEU A 271 6.40 -0.65 0.31
N ALA A 272 7.08 0.45 0.64
CA ALA A 272 6.54 1.79 0.45
C ALA A 272 7.65 2.71 -0.05
N THR A 273 7.33 3.47 -1.08
CA THR A 273 8.21 4.49 -1.65
C THR A 273 7.98 5.83 -0.93
N HIS A 274 9.04 6.57 -0.69
CA HIS A 274 8.93 7.88 -0.06
C HIS A 274 8.17 8.86 -0.99
N PRO A 275 7.21 9.63 -0.49
CA PRO A 275 6.33 10.45 -1.34
C PRO A 275 7.07 11.57 -2.08
N THR A 276 8.15 12.09 -1.54
CA THR A 276 8.92 13.21 -2.13
C THR A 276 10.42 12.93 -2.26
N GLY A 277 10.90 11.84 -1.66
CA GLY A 277 12.32 11.46 -1.67
C GLY A 277 12.55 10.13 -2.40
N ASN A 278 13.76 9.65 -2.30
CA ASN A 278 14.19 8.41 -2.96
C ASN A 278 14.34 7.24 -1.99
N ASP A 279 13.88 7.38 -0.76
CA ASP A 279 13.95 6.31 0.23
C ASP A 279 12.83 5.29 0.00
N VAL A 280 13.13 4.03 0.28
CA VAL A 280 12.19 2.92 0.16
C VAL A 280 12.18 2.13 1.46
N LEU A 281 10.99 1.83 1.97
CA LEU A 281 10.78 0.91 3.07
C LEU A 281 10.49 -0.47 2.54
N PHE A 282 11.07 -1.48 3.18
CA PHE A 282 10.74 -2.87 2.92
C PHE A 282 10.31 -3.58 4.21
N ALA A 283 9.25 -4.35 4.13
CA ALA A 283 8.85 -5.28 5.18
C ALA A 283 9.47 -6.65 4.93
N ARG A 284 10.22 -7.13 5.91
CA ARG A 284 10.81 -8.45 5.91
C ARG A 284 10.54 -9.15 7.24
N LYS A 285 9.60 -10.09 7.26
CA LYS A 285 9.15 -10.83 8.46
C LYS A 285 8.86 -9.93 9.67
N ARG A 286 9.86 -9.64 10.51
CA ARG A 286 9.74 -8.82 11.74
C ARG A 286 10.41 -7.46 11.63
N HIS A 287 11.09 -7.22 10.51
CA HIS A 287 11.91 -6.04 10.30
C HIS A 287 11.29 -5.11 9.27
N LEU A 288 11.49 -3.84 9.51
CA LEU A 288 11.33 -2.77 8.56
C LEU A 288 12.74 -2.30 8.19
N GLU A 289 13.06 -2.39 6.91
CA GLU A 289 14.35 -1.97 6.36
C GLU A 289 14.16 -0.64 5.62
N VAL A 290 15.00 0.34 5.93
CA VAL A 290 15.00 1.64 5.24
C VAL A 290 16.19 1.66 4.30
N TRP A 291 15.93 1.89 3.03
CA TRP A 291 16.92 2.00 1.98
C TRP A 291 16.82 3.34 1.28
N GLY A 292 17.98 3.97 0.97
CA GLY A 292 18.01 5.27 0.33
C GLY A 292 19.35 5.59 -0.28
N HIS A 293 19.53 6.78 -0.81
CA HIS A 293 20.78 7.20 -1.40
C HIS A 293 21.85 7.49 -0.35
N PRO A 294 23.13 7.11 -0.62
CA PRO A 294 24.22 7.50 0.26
C PRO A 294 24.42 9.03 0.20
N GLY A 295 24.35 9.69 1.35
CA GLY A 295 24.71 11.11 1.48
C GLY A 295 23.57 12.10 1.71
N GLU A 296 22.31 11.72 1.64
CA GLU A 296 21.19 12.65 1.90
C GLU A 296 20.97 12.96 3.39
N ASP A 297 21.65 12.29 4.30
CA ASP A 297 21.47 12.47 5.76
C ASP A 297 22.47 13.47 6.39
N ALA A 298 23.31 14.16 5.60
CA ALA A 298 24.43 14.98 6.13
C ALA A 298 24.11 16.48 6.33
N ASP A 299 22.98 16.99 5.84
CA ASP A 299 22.71 18.44 5.79
C ASP A 299 21.63 18.98 6.76
N GLU A 300 21.06 18.16 7.65
CA GLU A 300 20.08 18.64 8.65
C GLU A 300 20.40 18.10 10.06
N ALA A 301 21.56 18.49 10.61
CA ALA A 301 21.89 18.30 12.03
C ALA A 301 22.04 19.65 12.74
#